data_44675cc40e43d13c33f03e0f30bf4b41
#
_entry.id   44675cc40e43d13c33f03e0f30bf4b41
#
_cell.length_a   1.000
_cell.length_b   1.000
_cell.length_c   1.000
_cell.angle_alpha   90.00
_cell.angle_beta   90.00
_cell.angle_gamma   90.00
#
_symmetry.space_group_name_H-M   'P 1'
#
loop_
_entity.id
_entity.type
_entity.pdbx_description
1 polymer ?
#
loop_
_entity_poly.entity_id
_entity_poly.type
_entity_poly.pdbx_seq_one_letter_code
_entity_poly.pdbx_strand_id
1 'polypeptide(L)'
;MKRKVAGVLAAAMAAGMLAGCGSSAKPADTTAAKAEDTKAAEGSTEAAAADNGDKITIEFWHCMGSSNGELIQQITDSFNESQDKIFVKAVHQGSYTDAGTKMQAALAAGEAPVLAQMEIGMLGIFADADQLVDLQKFVDEENYDMSDFMPGLLDASYYDGALVALPHSRSVPVLYYNKDRFKEAGLEEAPVTWDDLKADAKALTGNGSYGYSCPLDQWYYMSLVMNAGGTIFNETEDGIGFADDPGTKPLYLW
;
A
#
# COMPACT_ATOMS: atom_id res chain seq x y z
N MET A 1 29.77 -30.06 19.61
CA MET A 1 28.77 -31.04 19.14
C MET A 1 27.65 -30.41 18.26
N LYS A 2 27.89 -29.28 17.59
CA LYS A 2 26.83 -28.57 16.76
C LYS A 2 27.06 -28.64 15.23
N ARG A 3 28.01 -29.43 14.75
CA ARG A 3 28.35 -29.49 13.30
C ARG A 3 27.96 -30.80 12.59
N LYS A 4 27.31 -31.75 13.29
CA LYS A 4 26.96 -33.06 12.69
C LYS A 4 25.45 -33.25 12.44
N VAL A 5 24.60 -32.28 12.75
CA VAL A 5 23.14 -32.39 12.56
C VAL A 5 22.68 -31.78 11.24
N ALA A 6 23.47 -30.87 10.62
CA ALA A 6 23.12 -30.23 9.36
C ALA A 6 23.29 -31.13 8.10
N GLY A 7 24.03 -32.21 8.21
CA GLY A 7 24.31 -33.11 7.07
C GLY A 7 23.24 -34.18 6.80
N VAL A 8 22.37 -34.46 7.77
CA VAL A 8 21.39 -35.55 7.66
C VAL A 8 20.03 -35.06 7.12
N LEU A 9 19.72 -33.76 7.25
CA LEU A 9 18.47 -33.20 6.69
C LEU A 9 18.53 -32.93 5.17
N ALA A 10 19.72 -32.74 4.58
CA ALA A 10 19.85 -32.49 3.15
C ALA A 10 19.71 -33.76 2.28
N ALA A 11 19.92 -34.94 2.84
CA ALA A 11 19.81 -36.21 2.13
C ALA A 11 18.38 -36.78 2.04
N ALA A 12 17.47 -36.33 2.87
CA ALA A 12 16.08 -36.80 2.91
C ALA A 12 15.14 -36.14 1.88
N MET A 13 15.51 -34.98 1.30
CA MET A 13 14.68 -34.28 0.31
C MET A 13 14.95 -34.68 -1.15
N ALA A 14 15.99 -35.41 -1.43
CA ALA A 14 16.32 -35.84 -2.80
C ALA A 14 15.68 -37.19 -3.23
N ALA A 15 15.04 -37.94 -2.32
CA ALA A 15 14.49 -39.27 -2.60
C ALA A 15 12.96 -39.30 -2.84
N GLY A 16 12.26 -38.14 -2.79
CA GLY A 16 10.78 -38.06 -2.88
C GLY A 16 10.18 -37.84 -4.26
N MET A 17 10.95 -37.65 -5.32
CA MET A 17 10.42 -37.20 -6.64
C MET A 17 10.34 -38.25 -7.74
N LEU A 18 10.39 -39.56 -7.43
CA LEU A 18 10.41 -40.61 -8.46
C LEU A 18 9.36 -41.73 -8.27
N ALA A 19 8.23 -41.46 -7.65
CA ALA A 19 7.15 -42.48 -7.63
C ALA A 19 5.77 -41.83 -7.71
N GLY A 20 5.18 -41.76 -8.90
CA GLY A 20 3.83 -41.24 -9.09
C GLY A 20 3.36 -41.21 -10.54
N CYS A 21 3.46 -42.32 -11.27
CA CYS A 21 2.73 -42.46 -12.52
C CYS A 21 1.76 -43.64 -12.39
N GLY A 22 0.47 -43.38 -12.63
CA GLY A 22 -0.50 -44.38 -13.06
C GLY A 22 -1.67 -44.63 -12.12
N SER A 23 -2.81 -43.99 -12.38
CA SER A 23 -4.10 -44.69 -12.39
C SER A 23 -5.18 -43.78 -13.01
N SER A 24 -5.76 -44.29 -14.09
CA SER A 24 -6.88 -43.69 -14.83
C SER A 24 -8.20 -43.89 -14.07
N ALA A 25 -8.94 -42.80 -13.84
CA ALA A 25 -10.37 -42.81 -13.53
C ALA A 25 -11.09 -41.74 -14.34
N LYS A 26 -12.22 -42.17 -14.93
CA LYS A 26 -13.10 -41.53 -15.91
C LYS A 26 -13.84 -40.30 -15.28
N PRO A 27 -14.09 -39.20 -16.01
CA PRO A 27 -14.68 -38.01 -15.44
C PRO A 27 -16.21 -38.10 -15.33
N ALA A 28 -16.74 -37.58 -14.22
CA ALA A 28 -18.14 -37.28 -14.05
C ALA A 28 -18.39 -35.83 -14.47
N ASP A 29 -19.42 -35.67 -15.28
CA ASP A 29 -19.92 -34.45 -15.85
C ASP A 29 -20.40 -33.49 -14.74
N THR A 30 -19.77 -32.30 -14.62
CA THR A 30 -20.31 -31.20 -13.85
C THR A 30 -20.12 -29.92 -14.67
N THR A 31 -21.22 -29.36 -15.09
CA THR A 31 -21.34 -28.09 -15.81
C THR A 31 -20.61 -26.97 -15.06
N ALA A 32 -19.45 -26.58 -15.55
CA ALA A 32 -18.70 -25.41 -15.08
C ALA A 32 -19.28 -24.15 -15.74
N ALA A 33 -19.68 -23.20 -14.90
CA ALA A 33 -19.98 -21.85 -15.30
C ALA A 33 -18.71 -21.22 -15.87
N LYS A 34 -18.86 -20.62 -17.05
CA LYS A 34 -17.84 -19.95 -17.82
C LYS A 34 -17.38 -18.70 -17.05
N ALA A 35 -16.19 -18.74 -16.50
CA ALA A 35 -15.51 -17.52 -16.04
C ALA A 35 -15.09 -16.73 -17.30
N GLU A 36 -15.56 -15.51 -17.42
CA GLU A 36 -15.06 -14.59 -18.43
C GLU A 36 -13.64 -14.17 -18.05
N ASP A 37 -12.71 -14.56 -18.90
CA ASP A 37 -11.33 -14.07 -18.90
C ASP A 37 -11.35 -12.55 -19.09
N THR A 38 -11.24 -11.80 -18.02
CA THR A 38 -10.82 -10.40 -18.08
C THR A 38 -9.33 -10.40 -18.40
N LYS A 39 -9.04 -10.30 -19.68
CA LYS A 39 -7.72 -10.06 -20.23
C LYS A 39 -7.17 -8.79 -19.60
N ALA A 40 -6.25 -8.94 -18.65
CA ALA A 40 -5.45 -7.84 -18.14
C ALA A 40 -4.77 -7.20 -19.35
N ALA A 41 -5.08 -5.93 -19.57
CA ALA A 41 -4.39 -5.14 -20.59
C ALA A 41 -2.95 -4.91 -20.09
N GLU A 42 -2.04 -5.74 -20.56
CA GLU A 42 -0.61 -5.42 -20.58
C GLU A 42 -0.42 -4.25 -21.55
N GLY A 43 -0.61 -3.07 -21.01
CA GLY A 43 -0.22 -1.83 -21.65
C GLY A 43 1.11 -1.36 -21.11
N SER A 44 2.19 -2.11 -21.34
CA SER A 44 3.50 -1.50 -21.36
C SER A 44 3.59 -0.66 -22.64
N THR A 45 3.17 0.58 -22.55
CA THR A 45 3.64 1.59 -23.47
C THR A 45 5.14 1.72 -23.20
N GLU A 46 5.91 1.03 -24.01
CA GLU A 46 7.32 1.31 -24.22
C GLU A 46 7.38 2.77 -24.68
N ALA A 47 7.56 3.68 -23.71
CA ALA A 47 7.80 5.08 -24.03
C ALA A 47 9.07 5.08 -24.88
N ALA A 48 8.94 5.59 -26.10
CA ALA A 48 10.07 5.80 -26.99
C ALA A 48 11.19 6.44 -26.15
N ALA A 49 12.40 5.87 -26.22
CA ALA A 49 13.55 6.39 -25.52
C ALA A 49 13.69 7.87 -25.91
N ALA A 50 13.28 8.75 -25.02
CA ALA A 50 13.50 10.18 -25.19
C ALA A 50 15.02 10.35 -25.23
N ASP A 51 15.53 11.07 -26.22
CA ASP A 51 16.92 11.49 -26.24
C ASP A 51 17.12 12.46 -25.08
N ASN A 52 17.60 11.94 -23.95
CA ASN A 52 17.76 12.70 -22.72
C ASN A 52 19.06 13.55 -22.74
N GLY A 53 19.80 13.55 -23.85
CA GLY A 53 21.09 14.21 -23.98
C GLY A 53 22.10 13.70 -22.93
N ASP A 54 22.88 14.62 -22.35
CA ASP A 54 23.85 14.32 -21.30
C ASP A 54 23.28 14.28 -19.87
N LYS A 55 21.94 14.28 -19.71
CA LYS A 55 21.29 14.28 -18.39
C LYS A 55 21.50 12.94 -17.66
N ILE A 56 21.70 13.01 -16.35
CA ILE A 56 21.73 11.82 -15.49
C ILE A 56 20.28 11.31 -15.35
N THR A 57 20.03 10.10 -15.86
CA THR A 57 18.71 9.48 -15.72
C THR A 57 18.59 8.76 -14.38
N ILE A 58 17.50 9.07 -13.63
CA ILE A 58 17.11 8.36 -12.42
C ILE A 58 15.69 7.81 -12.59
N GLU A 59 15.44 6.63 -12.05
CA GLU A 59 14.09 6.07 -11.99
C GLU A 59 13.36 6.54 -10.74
N PHE A 60 12.09 6.92 -10.93
CA PHE A 60 11.11 7.16 -9.87
C PHE A 60 10.03 6.09 -9.93
N TRP A 61 10.04 5.16 -8.98
CA TRP A 61 9.01 4.14 -8.87
C TRP A 61 7.79 4.68 -8.11
N HIS A 62 6.59 4.53 -8.68
CA HIS A 62 5.35 5.00 -8.09
C HIS A 62 4.21 3.99 -8.24
N CYS A 63 3.18 4.12 -7.39
CA CYS A 63 1.99 3.25 -7.34
C CYS A 63 0.71 3.94 -7.83
N MET A 64 0.83 5.15 -8.40
CA MET A 64 -0.31 5.92 -8.86
C MET A 64 -0.77 5.45 -10.23
N GLY A 65 -2.03 5.02 -10.33
CA GLY A 65 -2.69 4.63 -11.58
C GLY A 65 -3.74 5.66 -12.04
N SER A 66 -4.33 5.42 -13.20
CA SER A 66 -5.38 6.25 -13.79
C SER A 66 -4.98 7.74 -13.84
N SER A 67 -5.90 8.65 -13.53
CA SER A 67 -5.65 10.11 -13.52
C SER A 67 -4.52 10.55 -12.59
N ASN A 68 -4.30 9.85 -11.48
CA ASN A 68 -3.19 10.14 -10.58
C ASN A 68 -1.84 9.76 -11.22
N GLY A 69 -1.80 8.68 -12.01
CA GLY A 69 -0.62 8.32 -12.78
C GLY A 69 -0.29 9.35 -13.87
N GLU A 70 -1.32 9.88 -14.54
CA GLU A 70 -1.16 10.99 -15.50
C GLU A 70 -0.62 12.25 -14.81
N LEU A 71 -1.07 12.54 -13.59
CA LEU A 71 -0.55 13.67 -12.81
C LEU A 71 0.93 13.47 -12.43
N ILE A 72 1.33 12.27 -12.01
CA ILE A 72 2.74 11.96 -11.74
C ILE A 72 3.58 12.18 -13.00
N GLN A 73 3.10 11.76 -14.16
CA GLN A 73 3.82 11.99 -15.42
C GLN A 73 3.97 13.50 -15.70
N GLN A 74 2.90 14.28 -15.54
CA GLN A 74 2.95 15.74 -15.75
C GLN A 74 3.92 16.43 -14.79
N ILE A 75 3.94 16.05 -13.51
CA ILE A 75 4.89 16.58 -12.53
C ILE A 75 6.32 16.23 -12.94
N THR A 76 6.55 14.99 -13.34
CA THR A 76 7.87 14.51 -13.77
C THR A 76 8.34 15.23 -15.04
N ASP A 77 7.46 15.41 -16.02
CA ASP A 77 7.76 16.13 -17.26
C ASP A 77 8.10 17.59 -16.96
N SER A 78 7.30 18.26 -16.11
CA SER A 78 7.56 19.65 -15.68
C SER A 78 8.91 19.78 -14.98
N PHE A 79 9.29 18.81 -14.14
CA PHE A 79 10.62 18.79 -13.52
C PHE A 79 11.72 18.62 -14.58
N ASN A 80 11.56 17.68 -15.51
CA ASN A 80 12.53 17.41 -16.56
C ASN A 80 12.74 18.60 -17.50
N GLU A 81 11.70 19.40 -17.73
CA GLU A 81 11.75 20.64 -18.52
C GLU A 81 12.38 21.81 -17.77
N SER A 82 12.31 21.83 -16.45
CA SER A 82 12.76 22.96 -15.61
C SER A 82 14.27 23.05 -15.47
N GLN A 83 15.01 22.00 -15.79
CA GLN A 83 16.46 21.92 -15.63
C GLN A 83 17.06 20.94 -16.66
N ASP A 84 18.38 20.93 -16.82
CA ASP A 84 19.11 20.19 -17.86
C ASP A 84 20.12 19.15 -17.32
N LYS A 85 20.13 18.89 -16.01
CA LYS A 85 21.10 18.00 -15.35
C LYS A 85 20.56 16.60 -15.10
N ILE A 86 19.29 16.48 -14.72
CA ILE A 86 18.66 15.23 -14.31
C ILE A 86 17.46 14.95 -15.20
N PHE A 87 17.30 13.70 -15.59
CA PHE A 87 16.08 13.20 -16.20
C PHE A 87 15.42 12.18 -15.27
N VAL A 88 14.25 12.49 -14.76
CA VAL A 88 13.45 11.57 -13.94
C VAL A 88 12.54 10.76 -14.84
N LYS A 89 12.69 9.43 -14.82
CA LYS A 89 11.83 8.48 -15.50
C LYS A 89 10.82 7.92 -14.49
N ALA A 90 9.55 8.32 -14.59
CA ALA A 90 8.49 7.74 -13.77
C ALA A 90 8.17 6.32 -14.24
N VAL A 91 8.10 5.36 -13.31
CA VAL A 91 7.86 3.95 -13.60
C VAL A 91 6.77 3.41 -12.66
N HIS A 92 5.59 3.15 -13.22
CA HIS A 92 4.48 2.58 -12.46
C HIS A 92 4.75 1.13 -12.06
N GLN A 93 4.60 0.82 -10.76
CA GLN A 93 4.93 -0.49 -10.20
C GLN A 93 3.72 -1.38 -9.88
N GLY A 94 2.49 -0.89 -10.11
CA GLY A 94 1.26 -1.57 -9.72
C GLY A 94 0.75 -1.12 -8.36
N SER A 95 0.25 -2.05 -7.56
CA SER A 95 -0.20 -1.76 -6.19
C SER A 95 0.98 -1.48 -5.25
N TYR A 96 0.71 -0.91 -4.07
CA TYR A 96 1.74 -0.74 -3.03
C TYR A 96 2.35 -2.08 -2.58
N THR A 97 1.57 -3.15 -2.53
CA THR A 97 2.06 -4.50 -2.22
C THR A 97 3.01 -5.03 -3.29
N ASP A 98 2.66 -4.83 -4.58
CA ASP A 98 3.51 -5.22 -5.70
C ASP A 98 4.82 -4.43 -5.68
N ALA A 99 4.73 -3.11 -5.48
CA ALA A 99 5.89 -2.23 -5.40
C ALA A 99 6.83 -2.63 -4.25
N GLY A 100 6.28 -2.95 -3.07
CA GLY A 100 7.06 -3.43 -1.93
C GLY A 100 7.81 -4.72 -2.22
N THR A 101 7.14 -5.68 -2.85
CA THR A 101 7.77 -6.95 -3.25
C THR A 101 8.88 -6.74 -4.27
N LYS A 102 8.63 -5.92 -5.28
CA LYS A 102 9.62 -5.58 -6.30
C LYS A 102 10.81 -4.81 -5.72
N MET A 103 10.54 -3.88 -4.79
CA MET A 103 11.59 -3.12 -4.11
C MET A 103 12.54 -4.03 -3.32
N GLN A 104 12.01 -4.97 -2.54
CA GLN A 104 12.84 -5.93 -1.81
C GLN A 104 13.71 -6.76 -2.75
N ALA A 105 13.16 -7.21 -3.88
CA ALA A 105 13.91 -7.96 -4.88
C ALA A 105 15.00 -7.09 -5.54
N ALA A 106 14.69 -5.84 -5.91
CA ALA A 106 15.62 -4.90 -6.52
C ALA A 106 16.76 -4.52 -5.57
N LEU A 107 16.47 -4.31 -4.28
CA LEU A 107 17.47 -4.06 -3.24
C LEU A 107 18.42 -5.26 -3.09
N ALA A 108 17.87 -6.48 -3.05
CA ALA A 108 18.68 -7.69 -2.97
C ALA A 108 19.57 -7.90 -4.21
N ALA A 109 19.15 -7.42 -5.39
CA ALA A 109 19.92 -7.45 -6.64
C ALA A 109 20.90 -6.28 -6.79
N GLY A 110 20.82 -5.24 -5.95
CA GLY A 110 21.59 -4.00 -6.11
C GLY A 110 21.09 -3.12 -7.27
N GLU A 111 19.82 -3.27 -7.66
CA GLU A 111 19.17 -2.60 -8.80
C GLU A 111 17.98 -1.73 -8.37
N ALA A 112 17.96 -1.29 -7.10
CA ALA A 112 16.90 -0.45 -6.58
C ALA A 112 16.89 0.94 -7.25
N PRO A 113 15.70 1.55 -7.45
CA PRO A 113 15.58 2.90 -7.99
C PRO A 113 16.16 3.92 -7.01
N VAL A 114 16.51 5.10 -7.53
CA VAL A 114 17.00 6.21 -6.71
C VAL A 114 15.86 6.83 -5.88
N LEU A 115 14.64 6.85 -6.43
CA LEU A 115 13.47 7.46 -5.81
C LEU A 115 12.28 6.52 -5.91
N ALA A 116 11.55 6.35 -4.81
CA ALA A 116 10.34 5.54 -4.80
C ALA A 116 9.24 6.16 -3.93
N GLN A 117 8.01 6.08 -4.43
CA GLN A 117 6.81 6.29 -3.63
C GLN A 117 6.41 4.95 -3.00
N MET A 118 6.35 4.91 -1.68
CA MET A 118 6.03 3.70 -0.93
C MET A 118 4.92 3.96 0.09
N GLU A 119 4.27 2.90 0.50
CA GLU A 119 3.34 2.94 1.61
C GLU A 119 4.11 3.08 2.93
N ILE A 120 3.62 3.95 3.83
CA ILE A 120 4.34 4.34 5.05
C ILE A 120 4.65 3.15 5.97
N GLY A 121 3.78 2.14 6.03
CA GLY A 121 4.00 0.95 6.85
C GLY A 121 5.22 0.12 6.43
N MET A 122 5.77 0.38 5.24
CA MET A 122 6.98 -0.28 4.76
C MET A 122 8.27 0.49 5.10
N LEU A 123 8.15 1.72 5.61
CA LEU A 123 9.30 2.58 5.86
C LEU A 123 10.32 1.93 6.81
N GLY A 124 9.83 1.38 7.93
CA GLY A 124 10.67 0.71 8.92
C GLY A 124 11.45 -0.47 8.33
N ILE A 125 10.85 -1.25 7.44
CA ILE A 125 11.52 -2.41 6.81
C ILE A 125 12.76 -1.98 6.02
N PHE A 126 12.67 -0.86 5.28
CA PHE A 126 13.78 -0.37 4.47
C PHE A 126 14.79 0.43 5.30
N ALA A 127 14.34 1.11 6.36
CA ALA A 127 15.20 1.81 7.30
C ALA A 127 16.05 0.83 8.12
N ASP A 128 15.47 -0.24 8.67
CA ASP A 128 16.19 -1.31 9.38
C ASP A 128 17.21 -2.04 8.50
N ALA A 129 16.95 -2.08 7.19
CA ALA A 129 17.87 -2.67 6.23
C ALA A 129 18.97 -1.70 5.76
N ASP A 130 19.06 -0.48 6.33
CA ASP A 130 20.05 0.55 5.99
C ASP A 130 19.99 0.98 4.50
N GLN A 131 18.76 0.96 3.93
CA GLN A 131 18.54 1.22 2.50
C GLN A 131 18.03 2.64 2.21
N LEU A 132 17.77 3.43 3.26
CA LEU A 132 17.26 4.78 3.13
C LEU A 132 18.34 5.81 3.49
N VAL A 133 18.30 6.94 2.79
CA VAL A 133 19.24 8.04 3.02
C VAL A 133 18.64 8.98 4.06
N ASP A 134 19.45 9.41 5.04
CA ASP A 134 19.07 10.52 5.92
C ASP A 134 19.02 11.83 5.11
N LEU A 135 17.80 12.33 4.94
CA LEU A 135 17.51 13.53 4.15
C LEU A 135 17.78 14.83 4.94
N GLN A 136 17.89 14.74 6.28
CA GLN A 136 18.08 15.94 7.11
C GLN A 136 19.31 16.73 6.70
N LYS A 137 20.40 16.04 6.35
CA LYS A 137 21.63 16.69 5.89
C LYS A 137 21.42 17.56 4.64
N PHE A 138 20.56 17.13 3.71
CA PHE A 138 20.27 17.89 2.50
C PHE A 138 19.33 19.07 2.80
N VAL A 139 18.37 18.88 3.71
CA VAL A 139 17.52 19.97 4.22
C VAL A 139 18.37 21.07 4.81
N ASP A 140 19.37 20.72 5.62
CA ASP A 140 20.26 21.66 6.29
C ASP A 140 21.23 22.33 5.31
N GLU A 141 21.86 21.57 4.39
CA GLU A 141 22.80 22.06 3.39
C GLU A 141 22.16 23.05 2.42
N GLU A 142 20.92 22.74 1.96
CA GLU A 142 20.18 23.57 1.01
C GLU A 142 19.31 24.63 1.71
N ASN A 143 19.28 24.65 3.04
CA ASN A 143 18.38 25.48 3.84
C ASN A 143 16.93 25.40 3.33
N TYR A 144 16.49 24.13 3.06
CA TYR A 144 15.19 23.86 2.48
C TYR A 144 14.08 24.18 3.49
N ASP A 145 13.07 24.93 3.06
CA ASP A 145 11.93 25.29 3.91
C ASP A 145 10.96 24.11 4.07
N MET A 146 10.96 23.50 5.25
CA MET A 146 10.08 22.38 5.61
C MET A 146 8.72 22.83 6.15
N SER A 147 8.46 24.13 6.26
CA SER A 147 7.23 24.67 6.90
C SER A 147 5.96 24.40 6.11
N ASP A 148 6.08 24.05 4.83
CA ASP A 148 4.95 23.66 3.98
C ASP A 148 4.41 22.25 4.28
N PHE A 149 5.20 21.40 4.95
CA PHE A 149 4.75 20.09 5.38
C PHE A 149 3.93 20.16 6.67
N MET A 150 2.79 19.49 6.68
CA MET A 150 2.00 19.34 7.92
C MET A 150 2.81 18.55 8.96
N PRO A 151 3.02 19.07 10.18
CA PRO A 151 3.87 18.43 11.18
C PRO A 151 3.54 16.95 11.43
N GLY A 152 2.26 16.61 11.64
CA GLY A 152 1.86 15.24 11.90
C GLY A 152 2.05 14.28 10.71
N LEU A 153 2.21 14.78 9.48
CA LEU A 153 2.59 13.96 8.33
C LEU A 153 4.11 13.82 8.23
N LEU A 154 4.82 14.88 8.56
CA LEU A 154 6.28 14.90 8.55
C LEU A 154 6.85 13.99 9.65
N ASP A 155 6.28 14.02 10.85
CA ASP A 155 6.70 13.15 11.98
C ASP A 155 6.74 11.67 11.58
N ALA A 156 5.79 11.22 10.77
CA ALA A 156 5.75 9.84 10.29
C ALA A 156 6.86 9.50 9.26
N SER A 157 7.64 10.48 8.82
CA SER A 157 8.77 10.31 7.90
C SER A 157 10.11 10.17 8.62
N TYR A 158 10.11 10.28 9.95
CA TYR A 158 11.29 9.99 10.78
C TYR A 158 11.30 8.54 11.23
N TYR A 159 12.47 7.93 11.20
CA TYR A 159 12.73 6.61 11.72
C TYR A 159 14.02 6.63 12.53
N ASP A 160 13.97 6.22 13.79
CA ASP A 160 15.09 6.26 14.76
C ASP A 160 15.84 7.62 14.78
N GLY A 161 15.08 8.71 14.65
CA GLY A 161 15.58 10.08 14.67
C GLY A 161 16.14 10.61 13.34
N ALA A 162 16.25 9.79 12.29
CA ALA A 162 16.66 10.20 10.96
C ALA A 162 15.45 10.53 10.08
N LEU A 163 15.52 11.59 9.28
CA LEU A 163 14.52 11.92 8.26
C LEU A 163 14.75 11.05 7.02
N VAL A 164 14.02 9.94 6.89
CA VAL A 164 14.27 8.93 5.85
C VAL A 164 13.29 8.98 4.68
N ALA A 165 12.30 9.86 4.75
CA ALA A 165 11.33 10.09 3.68
C ALA A 165 10.77 11.51 3.74
N LEU A 166 10.02 11.91 2.71
CA LEU A 166 9.17 13.11 2.73
C LEU A 166 7.73 12.70 2.41
N PRO A 167 6.72 13.32 3.04
CA PRO A 167 5.33 13.01 2.74
C PRO A 167 4.98 13.50 1.34
N HIS A 168 4.47 12.61 0.50
CA HIS A 168 3.97 12.92 -0.83
C HIS A 168 2.46 13.15 -0.82
N SER A 169 1.71 12.17 -0.31
CA SER A 169 0.26 12.22 -0.16
C SER A 169 -0.20 11.29 0.96
N ARG A 170 -1.29 11.65 1.62
CA ARG A 170 -1.87 10.82 2.68
C ARG A 170 -3.36 10.71 2.47
N SER A 171 -3.86 9.49 2.59
CA SER A 171 -5.29 9.22 2.55
C SER A 171 -5.87 9.23 3.95
N VAL A 172 -7.11 9.73 4.05
CA VAL A 172 -7.94 9.60 5.25
C VAL A 172 -9.30 9.04 4.84
N PRO A 173 -9.93 8.17 5.65
CA PRO A 173 -11.27 7.72 5.37
C PRO A 173 -12.26 8.87 5.59
N VAL A 174 -13.18 9.03 4.64
CA VAL A 174 -14.28 9.99 4.72
C VAL A 174 -15.60 9.29 4.41
N LEU A 175 -16.69 9.74 5.03
CA LEU A 175 -18.01 9.22 4.78
C LEU A 175 -18.67 10.03 3.66
N TYR A 176 -18.95 9.39 2.53
CA TYR A 176 -19.84 9.92 1.50
C TYR A 176 -21.27 9.45 1.81
N TYR A 177 -22.21 10.40 1.90
CA TYR A 177 -23.61 10.06 2.12
C TYR A 177 -24.53 10.70 1.08
N ASN A 178 -25.57 9.98 0.71
CA ASN A 178 -26.58 10.45 -0.24
C ASN A 178 -27.65 11.27 0.50
N LYS A 179 -27.64 12.59 0.31
CA LYS A 179 -28.56 13.52 1.01
C LYS A 179 -30.04 13.26 0.69
N ASP A 180 -30.36 12.83 -0.54
CA ASP A 180 -31.73 12.57 -0.94
C ASP A 180 -32.26 11.33 -0.23
N ARG A 181 -31.47 10.26 -0.15
CA ARG A 181 -31.83 9.05 0.60
C ARG A 181 -31.96 9.30 2.09
N PHE A 182 -31.11 10.14 2.67
CA PHE A 182 -31.21 10.56 4.06
C PHE A 182 -32.55 11.24 4.32
N LYS A 183 -32.91 12.22 3.48
CA LYS A 183 -34.18 12.92 3.55
C LYS A 183 -35.38 12.00 3.37
N GLU A 184 -35.34 11.05 2.44
CA GLU A 184 -36.38 10.05 2.23
C GLU A 184 -36.57 9.15 3.46
N ALA A 185 -35.52 8.85 4.20
CA ALA A 185 -35.51 8.07 5.42
C ALA A 185 -35.87 8.90 6.68
N GLY A 186 -36.08 10.22 6.54
CA GLY A 186 -36.34 11.13 7.66
C GLY A 186 -35.11 11.48 8.47
N LEU A 187 -33.92 11.31 7.92
CA LEU A 187 -32.65 11.68 8.53
C LEU A 187 -32.23 13.08 8.04
N GLU A 188 -32.00 13.98 8.99
CA GLU A 188 -31.74 15.40 8.67
C GLU A 188 -30.25 15.72 8.56
N GLU A 189 -29.40 15.00 9.32
CA GLU A 189 -27.97 15.27 9.45
C GLU A 189 -27.14 14.00 9.18
N ALA A 190 -25.86 14.21 8.84
CA ALA A 190 -24.91 13.11 8.72
C ALA A 190 -24.58 12.52 10.10
N PRO A 191 -24.28 11.22 10.21
CA PRO A 191 -23.93 10.60 11.48
C PRO A 191 -22.63 11.22 12.03
N VAL A 192 -22.59 11.48 13.33
CA VAL A 192 -21.44 12.04 14.05
C VAL A 192 -20.70 10.96 14.83
N THR A 193 -21.43 9.95 15.30
CA THR A 193 -20.86 8.83 16.05
C THR A 193 -21.04 7.50 15.30
N TRP A 194 -20.33 6.48 15.74
CA TRP A 194 -20.49 5.11 15.21
C TRP A 194 -21.90 4.55 15.48
N ASP A 195 -22.52 4.91 16.60
CA ASP A 195 -23.87 4.49 16.91
C ASP A 195 -24.88 5.18 15.99
N ASP A 196 -24.68 6.46 15.67
CA ASP A 196 -25.50 7.16 14.67
C ASP A 196 -25.35 6.50 13.29
N LEU A 197 -24.11 6.23 12.84
CA LEU A 197 -23.86 5.56 11.58
C LEU A 197 -24.57 4.21 11.50
N LYS A 198 -24.53 3.43 12.57
CA LYS A 198 -25.20 2.13 12.64
C LYS A 198 -26.72 2.26 12.60
N ALA A 199 -27.27 3.26 13.27
CA ALA A 199 -28.71 3.53 13.26
C ALA A 199 -29.18 3.99 11.88
N ASP A 200 -28.46 4.93 11.27
CA ASP A 200 -28.74 5.46 9.94
C ASP A 200 -28.60 4.38 8.85
N ALA A 201 -27.53 3.59 8.91
CA ALA A 201 -27.33 2.47 8.00
C ALA A 201 -28.50 1.47 8.06
N LYS A 202 -29.00 1.18 9.27
CA LYS A 202 -30.16 0.32 9.46
C LYS A 202 -31.43 0.92 8.89
N ALA A 203 -31.65 2.22 9.08
CA ALA A 203 -32.82 2.95 8.55
C ALA A 203 -32.79 3.02 7.01
N LEU A 204 -31.59 3.15 6.42
CA LEU A 204 -31.38 3.24 4.98
C LEU A 204 -31.35 1.88 4.26
N THR A 205 -31.26 0.77 5.01
CA THR A 205 -31.23 -0.58 4.44
C THR A 205 -32.65 -1.05 4.11
N GLY A 206 -32.87 -1.48 2.89
CA GLY A 206 -34.14 -2.01 2.42
C GLY A 206 -34.22 -2.03 0.89
N ASN A 207 -35.27 -2.65 0.37
CA ASN A 207 -35.56 -2.70 -1.07
C ASN A 207 -34.37 -3.18 -1.95
N GLY A 208 -33.55 -4.10 -1.42
CA GLY A 208 -32.38 -4.62 -2.12
C GLY A 208 -31.14 -3.70 -2.08
N SER A 209 -31.18 -2.65 -1.26
CA SER A 209 -30.05 -1.73 -1.03
C SER A 209 -29.53 -1.85 0.39
N TYR A 210 -28.22 -1.63 0.56
CA TYR A 210 -27.57 -1.52 1.85
C TYR A 210 -27.41 -0.05 2.23
N GLY A 211 -27.63 0.26 3.51
CA GLY A 211 -27.50 1.62 4.04
C GLY A 211 -26.06 2.07 4.25
N TYR A 212 -25.12 1.13 4.35
CA TYR A 212 -23.70 1.40 4.49
C TYR A 212 -22.87 0.33 3.77
N SER A 213 -21.73 0.73 3.26
CA SER A 213 -20.73 -0.16 2.68
C SER A 213 -19.35 0.45 2.89
N CYS A 214 -18.37 -0.38 3.21
CA CYS A 214 -16.97 0.00 3.32
C CYS A 214 -16.07 -1.07 2.70
N PRO A 215 -14.84 -0.72 2.31
CA PRO A 215 -13.85 -1.69 1.89
C PRO A 215 -13.49 -2.66 3.02
N LEU A 216 -13.23 -3.91 2.65
CA LEU A 216 -12.68 -4.93 3.55
C LEU A 216 -11.18 -5.01 3.32
N ASP A 217 -10.43 -4.07 3.88
CA ASP A 217 -8.98 -4.05 3.81
C ASP A 217 -8.33 -3.70 5.15
N GLN A 218 -7.06 -4.02 5.28
CA GLN A 218 -6.27 -3.82 6.50
C GLN A 218 -6.20 -2.33 6.89
N TRP A 219 -5.94 -1.45 5.94
CA TRP A 219 -5.78 -0.02 6.19
C TRP A 219 -7.06 0.59 6.77
N TYR A 220 -8.21 0.22 6.19
CA TYR A 220 -9.51 0.71 6.66
C TYR A 220 -9.80 0.20 8.07
N TYR A 221 -9.56 -1.09 8.34
CA TYR A 221 -9.73 -1.68 9.67
C TYR A 221 -8.86 -0.99 10.72
N MET A 222 -7.58 -0.76 10.42
CA MET A 222 -6.66 -0.05 11.31
C MET A 222 -7.17 1.37 11.64
N SER A 223 -7.72 2.08 10.66
CA SER A 223 -8.33 3.39 10.87
C SER A 223 -9.52 3.33 11.83
N LEU A 224 -10.34 2.29 11.75
CA LEU A 224 -11.47 2.07 12.66
C LEU A 224 -10.99 1.76 14.09
N VAL A 225 -9.97 0.92 14.24
CA VAL A 225 -9.37 0.59 15.55
C VAL A 225 -8.86 1.84 16.25
N MET A 226 -8.08 2.66 15.55
CA MET A 226 -7.53 3.89 16.10
C MET A 226 -8.62 4.90 16.44
N ASN A 227 -9.64 5.04 15.60
CA ASN A 227 -10.77 5.93 15.85
C ASN A 227 -11.61 5.48 17.06
N ALA A 228 -11.69 4.18 17.33
CA ALA A 228 -12.34 3.62 18.51
C ALA A 228 -11.50 3.76 19.81
N GLY A 229 -10.30 4.31 19.73
CA GLY A 229 -9.36 4.48 20.84
C GLY A 229 -8.46 3.28 21.11
N GLY A 230 -8.44 2.30 20.19
CA GLY A 230 -7.50 1.19 20.24
C GLY A 230 -6.14 1.53 19.64
N THR A 231 -5.17 0.65 19.82
CA THR A 231 -3.83 0.75 19.25
C THR A 231 -3.58 -0.41 18.29
N ILE A 232 -2.71 -0.20 17.31
CA ILE A 232 -2.35 -1.26 16.36
C ILE A 232 -1.35 -2.23 17.00
N PHE A 233 -0.34 -1.69 17.65
CA PHE A 233 0.66 -2.45 18.39
C PHE A 233 0.48 -2.27 19.89
N ASN A 234 0.95 -3.22 20.67
CA ASN A 234 1.07 -3.11 22.11
C ASN A 234 2.17 -2.09 22.51
N GLU A 235 2.30 -1.78 23.79
CA GLU A 235 3.28 -0.79 24.29
C GLU A 235 4.74 -1.16 24.00
N THR A 236 5.04 -2.45 23.83
CA THR A 236 6.38 -2.97 23.51
C THR A 236 6.62 -3.17 22.02
N GLU A 237 5.60 -2.90 21.19
CA GLU A 237 5.62 -3.02 19.72
C GLU A 237 5.97 -4.42 19.18
N ASP A 238 5.96 -5.44 20.05
CA ASP A 238 6.25 -6.84 19.70
C ASP A 238 4.99 -7.70 19.51
N GLY A 239 3.80 -7.10 19.62
CA GLY A 239 2.52 -7.76 19.46
C GLY A 239 1.39 -6.82 19.08
N ILE A 240 0.21 -7.40 18.81
CA ILE A 240 -0.99 -6.65 18.46
C ILE A 240 -1.56 -5.92 19.68
N GLY A 241 -1.92 -4.63 19.51
CA GLY A 241 -2.54 -3.80 20.53
C GLY A 241 -4.08 -3.83 20.52
N PHE A 242 -4.69 -4.24 19.42
CA PHE A 242 -6.16 -4.21 19.23
C PHE A 242 -6.89 -5.49 19.68
N ALA A 243 -6.26 -6.32 20.51
CA ALA A 243 -6.90 -7.50 21.07
C ALA A 243 -7.80 -7.19 22.30
N ASP A 244 -7.80 -5.96 22.75
CA ASP A 244 -8.60 -5.45 23.85
C ASP A 244 -9.99 -4.95 23.40
N ASP A 245 -10.80 -4.49 24.35
CA ASP A 245 -12.17 -4.04 24.11
C ASP A 245 -12.28 -2.86 23.12
N PRO A 246 -11.46 -1.79 23.20
CA PRO A 246 -11.46 -0.72 22.21
C PRO A 246 -11.09 -1.20 20.80
N GLY A 247 -10.12 -2.10 20.69
CA GLY A 247 -9.63 -2.62 19.42
C GLY A 247 -10.61 -3.57 18.74
N THR A 248 -11.44 -4.28 19.48
CA THR A 248 -12.43 -5.22 18.95
C THR A 248 -13.75 -4.57 18.56
N LYS A 249 -14.08 -3.38 19.09
CA LYS A 249 -15.33 -2.65 18.76
C LYS A 249 -15.57 -2.49 17.26
N PRO A 250 -14.57 -2.14 16.43
CA PRO A 250 -14.76 -1.99 14.99
C PRO A 250 -15.30 -3.25 14.30
N LEU A 251 -15.05 -4.44 14.83
CA LEU A 251 -15.56 -5.70 14.27
C LEU A 251 -17.09 -5.79 14.29
N TYR A 252 -17.75 -5.03 15.17
CA TYR A 252 -19.23 -4.98 15.24
C TYR A 252 -19.84 -3.99 14.25
N LEU A 253 -18.99 -3.22 13.53
CA LEU A 253 -19.41 -2.31 12.47
C LEU A 253 -19.37 -2.97 11.09
N TRP A 254 -18.73 -4.11 11.00
CA TRP A 254 -18.63 -4.94 9.81
C TRP A 254 -19.61 -6.11 9.92
#